data_9f831c9c734e91b405e76354031b881b
#
_entry.id   9f831c9c734e91b405e76354031b881b
#
_cell.length_a   1.000
_cell.length_b   1.000
_cell.length_c   1.000
_cell.angle_alpha   90.00
_cell.angle_beta   90.00
_cell.angle_gamma   90.00
#
_symmetry.space_group_name_H-M   'P 1'
#
loop_
_entity.id
_entity.type
_entity.pdbx_description
1 polymer ?
#
loop_
_entity_poly.entity_id
_entity_poly.type
_entity_poly.pdbx_seq_one_letter_code
_entity_poly.pdbx_strand_id
1 'polypeptide(L)'
;MPVKVPLSVGDKQTFTKTIAESDVYQFAGITGDFSPFHVNEKYMRGTQYGTRIAHGVLTFALSSTASTLIHQPYDDECPVASYGYDHVRFTGPVYFGDTITCNYEVISVDEETGKTVAKVEIVNQNGDTVCVAEHILKFLEFKSAKA
;
A
#
# COMPACT_ATOMS: atom_id res chain seq x y z
N MET A 1 16.96 24.37 -0.29
CA MET A 1 17.69 23.77 -1.42
C MET A 1 16.89 22.60 -1.97
N PRO A 2 16.86 22.40 -3.28
CA PRO A 2 16.20 21.25 -3.87
C PRO A 2 16.78 19.94 -3.35
N VAL A 3 15.92 18.97 -3.13
CA VAL A 3 16.32 17.62 -2.75
C VAL A 3 16.46 16.79 -4.02
N LYS A 4 17.59 16.12 -4.20
CA LYS A 4 17.76 15.20 -5.32
C LYS A 4 16.85 13.98 -5.09
N VAL A 5 15.85 13.81 -5.95
CA VAL A 5 14.94 12.68 -5.93
C VAL A 5 15.44 11.62 -6.90
N PRO A 6 15.77 10.40 -6.44
CA PRO A 6 16.33 9.37 -7.33
C PRO A 6 15.28 8.71 -8.22
N LEU A 7 13.99 8.93 -7.96
CA LEU A 7 12.89 8.38 -8.77
C LEU A 7 12.50 9.35 -9.89
N SER A 8 12.00 8.79 -10.99
CA SER A 8 11.50 9.52 -12.15
C SER A 8 10.05 9.18 -12.43
N VAL A 9 9.33 10.11 -13.06
CA VAL A 9 7.97 9.84 -13.57
C VAL A 9 8.01 8.65 -14.51
N GLY A 10 7.10 7.69 -14.30
CA GLY A 10 7.04 6.45 -15.05
C GLY A 10 7.75 5.26 -14.40
N ASP A 11 8.52 5.48 -13.33
CA ASP A 11 9.11 4.38 -12.57
C ASP A 11 8.00 3.53 -11.94
N LYS A 12 8.14 2.21 -12.03
CA LYS A 12 7.12 1.23 -11.63
C LYS A 12 7.69 0.20 -10.68
N GLN A 13 6.81 -0.25 -9.79
CA GLN A 13 7.07 -1.37 -8.89
C GLN A 13 5.81 -2.18 -8.70
N THR A 14 5.94 -3.48 -8.59
CA THR A 14 4.84 -4.37 -8.23
C THR A 14 5.18 -5.17 -6.98
N PHE A 15 4.14 -5.52 -6.24
CA PHE A 15 4.23 -6.48 -5.13
C PHE A 15 2.98 -7.34 -5.10
N THR A 16 3.16 -8.64 -5.04
CA THR A 16 2.06 -9.62 -5.07
C THR A 16 2.08 -10.47 -3.80
N LYS A 17 0.91 -10.66 -3.22
CA LYS A 17 0.73 -11.49 -2.02
C LYS A 17 -0.62 -12.18 -2.05
N THR A 18 -0.64 -13.45 -1.65
CA THR A 18 -1.88 -14.15 -1.33
C THR A 18 -2.30 -13.81 0.10
N ILE A 19 -3.52 -13.34 0.26
CA ILE A 19 -4.07 -12.97 1.56
C ILE A 19 -4.64 -14.21 2.23
N ALA A 20 -3.99 -14.65 3.29
CA ALA A 20 -4.42 -15.80 4.08
C ALA A 20 -5.34 -15.37 5.23
N GLU A 21 -6.11 -16.32 5.75
CA GLU A 21 -6.88 -16.12 6.98
C GLU A 21 -6.01 -15.62 8.13
N SER A 22 -4.79 -16.18 8.27
CA SER A 22 -3.82 -15.75 9.29
C SER A 22 -3.43 -14.29 9.18
N ASP A 23 -3.30 -13.75 7.97
CA ASP A 23 -2.99 -12.33 7.76
C ASP A 23 -4.10 -11.44 8.31
N VAL A 24 -5.34 -11.81 8.06
CA VAL A 24 -6.53 -11.07 8.53
C VAL A 24 -6.62 -11.11 10.05
N TYR A 25 -6.41 -12.26 10.67
CA TYR A 25 -6.46 -12.37 12.13
C TYR A 25 -5.29 -11.66 12.81
N GLN A 26 -4.10 -11.69 12.22
CA GLN A 26 -2.96 -10.91 12.72
C GLN A 26 -3.24 -9.41 12.63
N PHE A 27 -3.78 -8.95 11.52
CA PHE A 27 -4.15 -7.55 11.34
C PHE A 27 -5.23 -7.10 12.33
N ALA A 28 -6.25 -7.93 12.55
CA ALA A 28 -7.26 -7.69 13.57
C ALA A 28 -6.64 -7.58 14.97
N GLY A 29 -5.68 -8.45 15.29
CA GLY A 29 -4.96 -8.42 16.56
C GLY A 29 -4.09 -7.17 16.73
N ILE A 30 -3.45 -6.70 15.65
CA ILE A 30 -2.60 -5.51 15.68
C ILE A 30 -3.44 -4.24 15.88
N THR A 31 -4.56 -4.13 15.15
CA THR A 31 -5.36 -2.91 15.10
C THR A 31 -6.48 -2.86 16.12
N GLY A 32 -6.95 -4.03 16.60
CA GLY A 32 -8.16 -4.14 17.40
C GLY A 32 -9.46 -4.16 16.59
N ASP A 33 -9.37 -4.23 15.24
CA ASP A 33 -10.56 -4.26 14.37
C ASP A 33 -11.04 -5.70 14.16
N PHE A 34 -11.93 -6.13 15.04
CA PHE A 34 -12.60 -7.43 15.00
C PHE A 34 -14.04 -7.33 14.47
N SER A 35 -14.26 -6.49 13.47
CA SER A 35 -15.58 -6.42 12.82
C SER A 35 -16.02 -7.82 12.34
N PRO A 36 -17.31 -8.16 12.48
CA PRO A 36 -17.82 -9.45 11.99
C PRO A 36 -17.54 -9.69 10.50
N PHE A 37 -17.34 -8.65 9.72
CA PHE A 37 -16.93 -8.76 8.30
C PHE A 37 -15.67 -9.58 8.11
N HIS A 38 -14.77 -9.57 9.10
CA HIS A 38 -13.45 -10.19 9.00
C HIS A 38 -13.33 -11.47 9.82
N VAL A 39 -14.10 -11.61 10.90
CA VAL A 39 -13.90 -12.70 11.87
C VAL A 39 -15.13 -13.57 12.14
N ASN A 40 -16.30 -13.25 11.59
CA ASN A 40 -17.52 -14.00 11.86
C ASN A 40 -18.13 -14.58 10.58
N GLU A 41 -17.77 -15.83 10.27
CA GLU A 41 -18.28 -16.54 9.09
C GLU A 41 -19.78 -16.69 9.08
N LYS A 42 -20.38 -17.01 10.22
CA LYS A 42 -21.86 -17.17 10.32
C LYS A 42 -22.59 -15.87 9.99
N TYR A 43 -22.07 -14.76 10.49
CA TYR A 43 -22.61 -13.43 10.20
C TYR A 43 -22.50 -13.14 8.69
N MET A 44 -21.33 -13.41 8.10
CA MET A 44 -21.04 -13.09 6.70
C MET A 44 -21.81 -13.93 5.70
N ARG A 45 -22.23 -15.14 6.06
CA ARG A 45 -23.11 -15.96 5.21
C ARG A 45 -24.45 -15.31 4.90
N GLY A 46 -24.91 -14.42 5.77
CA GLY A 46 -26.14 -13.63 5.59
C GLY A 46 -25.95 -12.34 4.80
N THR A 47 -24.76 -12.04 4.32
CA THR A 47 -24.45 -10.82 3.58
C THR A 47 -24.27 -11.09 2.09
N GLN A 48 -24.25 -10.02 1.29
CA GLN A 48 -23.94 -10.10 -0.14
C GLN A 48 -22.56 -10.69 -0.44
N TYR A 49 -21.63 -10.66 0.51
CA TYR A 49 -20.29 -11.22 0.35
C TYR A 49 -20.25 -12.74 0.54
N GLY A 50 -21.15 -13.30 1.32
CA GLY A 50 -21.31 -14.73 1.53
C GLY A 50 -20.26 -15.40 2.41
N THR A 51 -19.14 -14.75 2.69
CA THR A 51 -18.04 -15.23 3.51
C THR A 51 -17.22 -14.05 4.04
N ARG A 52 -16.31 -14.31 4.97
CA ARG A 52 -15.43 -13.27 5.53
C ARG A 52 -14.55 -12.65 4.45
N ILE A 53 -14.30 -11.36 4.58
CA ILE A 53 -13.43 -10.59 3.70
C ILE A 53 -12.30 -9.94 4.49
N ALA A 54 -11.19 -9.65 3.81
CA ALA A 54 -10.07 -8.94 4.41
C ALA A 54 -10.44 -7.47 4.69
N HIS A 55 -9.77 -6.89 5.69
CA HIS A 55 -9.85 -5.45 5.93
C HIS A 55 -9.35 -4.70 4.68
N GLY A 56 -10.08 -3.70 4.24
CA GLY A 56 -9.62 -2.84 3.14
C GLY A 56 -8.27 -2.21 3.46
N VAL A 57 -8.05 -1.81 4.72
CA VAL A 57 -6.78 -1.23 5.18
C VAL A 57 -5.62 -2.24 5.09
N LEU A 58 -5.86 -3.53 5.35
CA LEU A 58 -4.86 -4.58 5.15
C LEU A 58 -4.46 -4.69 3.68
N THR A 59 -5.45 -4.73 2.79
CA THR A 59 -5.23 -4.75 1.34
C THR A 59 -4.42 -3.53 0.89
N PHE A 60 -4.84 -2.36 1.31
CA PHE A 60 -4.19 -1.09 1.04
C PHE A 60 -2.74 -1.05 1.53
N ALA A 61 -2.44 -1.69 2.66
CA ALA A 61 -1.11 -1.70 3.26
C ALA A 61 -0.03 -2.34 2.36
N LEU A 62 -0.39 -3.12 1.36
CA LEU A 62 0.57 -3.66 0.38
C LEU A 62 1.26 -2.54 -0.42
N SER A 63 0.65 -1.38 -0.55
CA SER A 63 1.27 -0.20 -1.16
C SER A 63 2.50 0.28 -0.40
N SER A 64 2.54 0.08 0.91
CA SER A 64 3.71 0.37 1.74
C SER A 64 4.92 -0.49 1.31
N THR A 65 4.70 -1.78 1.07
CA THR A 65 5.76 -2.67 0.59
C THR A 65 6.24 -2.29 -0.80
N ALA A 66 5.32 -2.02 -1.73
CA ALA A 66 5.68 -1.59 -3.08
C ALA A 66 6.50 -0.30 -3.07
N SER A 67 6.11 0.67 -2.22
CA SER A 67 6.87 1.91 -2.08
C SER A 67 8.27 1.69 -1.52
N THR A 68 8.41 0.80 -0.55
CA THR A 68 9.73 0.44 0.00
C THR A 68 10.61 -0.20 -1.06
N LEU A 69 10.06 -1.12 -1.83
CA LEU A 69 10.81 -1.81 -2.89
C LEU A 69 11.31 -0.85 -3.98
N ILE A 70 10.54 0.17 -4.33
CA ILE A 70 10.94 1.12 -5.38
C ILE A 70 12.07 2.06 -4.92
N HIS A 71 12.08 2.47 -3.65
CA HIS A 71 13.12 3.37 -3.15
C HIS A 71 14.30 2.66 -2.50
N GLN A 72 14.15 1.41 -2.09
CA GLN A 72 15.17 0.65 -1.36
C GLN A 72 16.58 0.68 -2.01
N PRO A 73 16.73 0.63 -3.35
CA PRO A 73 18.05 0.75 -3.97
C PRO A 73 18.79 2.06 -3.66
N TYR A 74 18.07 3.08 -3.21
CA TYR A 74 18.58 4.44 -2.98
C TYR A 74 18.64 4.82 -1.50
N ASP A 75 18.34 3.89 -0.58
CA ASP A 75 18.25 4.18 0.87
C ASP A 75 19.58 4.67 1.45
N ASP A 76 20.71 4.26 0.87
CA ASP A 76 22.04 4.75 1.26
C ASP A 76 22.33 6.17 0.77
N GLU A 77 21.58 6.66 -0.23
CA GLU A 77 21.77 7.99 -0.80
C GLU A 77 20.90 9.03 -0.09
N CYS A 78 19.67 8.67 0.28
CA CYS A 78 18.74 9.58 0.94
C CYS A 78 17.69 8.81 1.77
N PRO A 79 17.35 9.32 2.96
CA PRO A 79 16.24 8.76 3.72
C PRO A 79 14.91 9.09 3.03
N VAL A 80 13.94 8.20 3.17
CA VAL A 80 12.61 8.36 2.59
C VAL A 80 11.55 8.16 3.66
N ALA A 81 10.61 9.06 3.72
CA ALA A 81 9.44 8.94 4.60
C ALA A 81 8.17 8.78 3.77
N SER A 82 7.29 7.90 4.20
CA SER A 82 5.91 7.89 3.73
C SER A 82 5.21 9.13 4.31
N TYR A 83 4.87 10.07 3.44
CA TYR A 83 4.31 11.35 3.85
C TYR A 83 2.80 11.28 4.05
N GLY A 84 2.13 10.49 3.21
CA GLY A 84 0.68 10.32 3.28
C GLY A 84 0.10 9.72 2.02
N TYR A 85 -1.21 9.60 2.04
CA TYR A 85 -2.01 9.06 0.95
C TYR A 85 -3.19 9.97 0.69
N ASP A 86 -3.54 10.12 -0.60
CA ASP A 86 -4.73 10.81 -1.04
C ASP A 86 -5.62 9.85 -1.84
N HIS A 87 -6.92 10.17 -1.89
CA HIS A 87 -7.89 9.50 -2.76
C HIS A 87 -7.95 7.98 -2.56
N VAL A 88 -7.82 7.51 -1.31
CA VAL A 88 -7.94 6.08 -1.00
C VAL A 88 -9.38 5.63 -1.15
N ARG A 89 -9.60 4.58 -1.97
CA ARG A 89 -10.91 3.97 -2.15
C ARG A 89 -10.77 2.45 -2.20
N PHE A 90 -11.67 1.78 -1.50
CA PHE A 90 -11.81 0.33 -1.54
C PHE A 90 -12.91 0.01 -2.54
N THR A 91 -12.53 -0.49 -3.71
CA THR A 91 -13.41 -0.64 -4.86
C THR A 91 -13.99 -2.05 -5.02
N GLY A 92 -13.49 -3.01 -4.25
CA GLY A 92 -13.99 -4.37 -4.25
C GLY A 92 -13.49 -5.17 -3.05
N PRO A 93 -14.19 -6.26 -2.69
CA PRO A 93 -13.80 -7.12 -1.58
C PRO A 93 -12.56 -7.95 -1.93
N VAL A 94 -11.77 -8.26 -0.91
CA VAL A 94 -10.70 -9.26 -0.99
C VAL A 94 -11.08 -10.43 -0.09
N TYR A 95 -11.23 -11.60 -0.68
CA TYR A 95 -11.57 -12.82 0.03
C TYR A 95 -10.31 -13.53 0.52
N PHE A 96 -10.44 -14.31 1.57
CA PHE A 96 -9.35 -15.18 2.04
C PHE A 96 -8.92 -16.12 0.91
N GLY A 97 -7.63 -16.18 0.64
CA GLY A 97 -7.07 -16.95 -0.46
C GLY A 97 -6.91 -16.16 -1.77
N ASP A 98 -7.44 -14.94 -1.87
CA ASP A 98 -7.19 -14.08 -3.02
C ASP A 98 -5.71 -13.70 -3.10
N THR A 99 -5.19 -13.71 -4.32
CA THR A 99 -3.83 -13.21 -4.62
C THR A 99 -3.95 -11.83 -5.22
N ILE A 100 -3.46 -10.84 -4.50
CA ILE A 100 -3.55 -9.44 -4.91
C ILE A 100 -2.19 -8.88 -5.30
N THR A 101 -2.19 -8.02 -6.30
CA THR A 101 -1.00 -7.36 -6.83
C THR A 101 -1.15 -5.86 -6.70
N CYS A 102 -0.21 -5.23 -6.03
CA CYS A 102 -0.10 -3.77 -5.97
C CYS A 102 0.75 -3.29 -7.14
N ASN A 103 0.16 -2.48 -8.01
CA ASN A 103 0.85 -1.75 -9.05
C ASN A 103 1.12 -0.33 -8.56
N TYR A 104 2.38 0.04 -8.52
CA TYR A 104 2.86 1.32 -8.01
C TYR A 104 3.60 2.05 -9.11
N GLU A 105 3.16 3.24 -9.50
CA GLU A 105 3.75 4.02 -10.59
C GLU A 105 3.94 5.47 -10.17
N VAL A 106 5.16 5.98 -10.29
CA VAL A 106 5.46 7.39 -10.02
C VAL A 106 4.84 8.25 -11.13
N ILE A 107 3.97 9.19 -10.73
CA ILE A 107 3.28 10.09 -11.66
C ILE A 107 3.71 11.54 -11.51
N SER A 108 4.40 11.91 -10.43
CA SER A 108 4.88 13.26 -10.18
C SER A 108 6.15 13.23 -9.34
N VAL A 109 7.08 14.12 -9.67
CA VAL A 109 8.32 14.35 -8.91
C VAL A 109 8.49 15.86 -8.74
N ASP A 110 8.65 16.31 -7.51
CA ASP A 110 8.90 17.70 -7.15
C ASP A 110 10.18 17.80 -6.33
N GLU A 111 11.26 18.22 -6.98
CA GLU A 111 12.57 18.37 -6.33
C GLU A 111 12.64 19.56 -5.37
N GLU A 112 11.78 20.56 -5.52
CA GLU A 112 11.73 21.70 -4.61
C GLU A 112 11.27 21.26 -3.21
N THR A 113 10.32 20.35 -3.14
CA THR A 113 9.79 19.81 -1.88
C THR A 113 10.36 18.44 -1.51
N GLY A 114 11.04 17.76 -2.44
CA GLY A 114 11.49 16.38 -2.26
C GLY A 114 10.36 15.36 -2.29
N LYS A 115 9.18 15.70 -2.82
CA LYS A 115 8.01 14.83 -2.82
C LYS A 115 7.83 14.14 -4.17
N THR A 116 7.44 12.87 -4.10
CA THR A 116 6.90 12.13 -5.25
C THR A 116 5.45 11.76 -4.98
N VAL A 117 4.66 11.67 -6.03
CA VAL A 117 3.33 11.10 -5.99
C VAL A 117 3.31 9.86 -6.87
N ALA A 118 2.80 8.76 -6.36
CA ALA A 118 2.62 7.53 -7.11
C ALA A 118 1.15 7.14 -7.16
N LYS A 119 0.74 6.64 -8.32
CA LYS A 119 -0.54 5.98 -8.49
C LYS A 119 -0.44 4.56 -7.94
N VAL A 120 -1.37 4.21 -7.07
CA VAL A 120 -1.52 2.87 -6.51
C VAL A 120 -2.80 2.25 -7.05
N GLU A 121 -2.68 1.07 -7.64
CA GLU A 121 -3.81 0.26 -8.06
C GLU A 121 -3.56 -1.18 -7.62
N ILE A 122 -4.47 -1.72 -6.83
CA ILE A 122 -4.37 -3.09 -6.33
C ILE A 122 -5.47 -3.91 -6.99
N VAL A 123 -5.06 -5.01 -7.63
CA VAL A 123 -5.94 -5.91 -8.37
C VAL A 123 -5.87 -7.32 -7.80
N ASN A 124 -6.98 -8.07 -7.91
CA ASN A 124 -7.01 -9.48 -7.54
C ASN A 124 -6.54 -10.39 -8.71
N GLN A 125 -6.56 -11.70 -8.51
CA GLN A 125 -6.16 -12.68 -9.53
C GLN A 125 -7.01 -12.67 -10.80
N ASN A 126 -8.20 -12.09 -10.73
CA ASN A 126 -9.12 -11.97 -11.89
C ASN A 126 -8.93 -10.64 -12.64
N GLY A 127 -8.00 -9.80 -12.20
CA GLY A 127 -7.79 -8.46 -12.76
C GLY A 127 -8.78 -7.41 -12.29
N ASP A 128 -9.63 -7.72 -11.31
CA ASP A 128 -10.56 -6.76 -10.73
C ASP A 128 -9.80 -5.81 -9.78
N THR A 129 -10.03 -4.50 -9.94
CA THR A 129 -9.47 -3.49 -9.04
C THR A 129 -10.17 -3.55 -7.69
N VAL A 130 -9.41 -3.71 -6.62
CA VAL A 130 -9.92 -3.82 -5.24
C VAL A 130 -9.57 -2.62 -4.38
N CYS A 131 -8.53 -1.87 -4.75
CA CYS A 131 -8.14 -0.64 -4.05
C CYS A 131 -7.41 0.31 -5.01
N VAL A 132 -7.64 1.60 -4.83
CA VAL A 132 -6.90 2.66 -5.51
C VAL A 132 -6.48 3.71 -4.51
N ALA A 133 -5.33 4.36 -4.75
CA ALA A 133 -4.84 5.47 -3.95
C ALA A 133 -3.78 6.26 -4.70
N GLU A 134 -3.40 7.39 -4.14
CA GLU A 134 -2.17 8.10 -4.47
C GLU A 134 -1.27 8.10 -3.24
N HIS A 135 -0.01 7.74 -3.41
CA HIS A 135 0.96 7.69 -2.32
C HIS A 135 2.00 8.80 -2.47
N ILE A 136 2.25 9.52 -1.39
CA ILE A 136 3.22 10.60 -1.34
C ILE A 136 4.42 10.15 -0.53
N LEU A 137 5.59 10.06 -1.16
CA LEU A 137 6.89 9.91 -0.49
C LEU A 137 7.54 11.27 -0.33
N LYS A 138 8.29 11.41 0.74
CA LYS A 138 9.15 12.56 0.98
C LYS A 138 10.59 12.09 1.08
N PHE A 139 11.41 12.49 0.13
CA PHE A 139 12.85 12.29 0.13
C PHE A 139 13.52 13.38 0.97
N LEU A 140 14.44 12.96 1.81
CA LEU A 140 15.13 13.81 2.77
C LEU A 140 16.63 13.75 2.53
N GLU A 141 17.35 14.65 3.16
CA GLU A 141 18.81 14.60 3.21
C GLU A 141 19.26 13.99 4.53
N PHE A 142 20.34 13.22 4.51
CA PHE A 142 20.99 12.82 5.74
C PHE A 142 21.50 14.07 6.48
N LYS A 143 21.29 14.13 7.77
CA LYS A 143 21.95 15.13 8.58
C LYS A 143 23.45 14.85 8.57
N SER A 144 24.27 15.84 8.24
CA SER A 144 25.69 15.72 8.42
C SER A 144 25.99 15.38 9.90
N ALA A 145 26.80 14.36 10.14
CA ALA A 145 27.29 14.10 11.49
C ALA A 145 27.92 15.41 11.99
N LYS A 146 27.37 15.97 13.06
CA LYS A 146 28.09 17.05 13.76
C LYS A 146 29.39 16.45 14.24
N ALA A 147 30.45 16.93 13.68
CA ALA A 147 31.78 16.61 14.16
C ALA A 147 31.94 16.96 15.62
#